data_5bb47a300571dce89fa03f148bc47d22
#
_entry.id   5bb47a300571dce89fa03f148bc47d22
#
_cell.length_a   1.000
_cell.length_b   1.000
_cell.length_c   1.000
_cell.angle_alpha   90.00
_cell.angle_beta   90.00
_cell.angle_gamma   90.00
#
_symmetry.space_group_name_H-M   'P 1'
#
loop_
_entity.id
_entity.type
_entity.pdbx_description
1 polymer ?
#
loop_
_entity_poly.entity_id
_entity_poly.type
_entity_poly.pdbx_seq_one_letter_code
_entity_poly.pdbx_strand_id
1 'polypeptide(L)'
;VLWNGPHGTALPNSQRSSLMKLNRIAFVASDAPAAKRALTKLQKIHGVVDPLSADVVVALGGDGHMLQTMHRLVSTGTPIYGMNRGSVGFLMNDYAEKDLAARLHAAELTVIHPLKMTATAQGGGKQSAIAFNEVSLLRQRHQAAKIRISVDGQVRLEELACDGILLATPVGSTAYNLSAHGPILPIGSPLLALTPISAFRPRRWRGAIIPRTAHVSLSILEADKRPVAAVADHLEVRNVETVEIAEDKKRSVKILFDPGHSLAERVLNEQFKF
;
A
#
# COMPACT_ATOMS: atom_id res chain seq x y z
N VAL A 1 4.83 40.41 -3.73
CA VAL A 1 4.69 39.80 -5.05
C VAL A 1 3.56 38.77 -4.91
N LEU A 2 2.37 39.14 -5.42
CA LEU A 2 1.18 38.29 -5.44
C LEU A 2 1.40 37.17 -6.45
N TRP A 3 1.44 35.93 -5.98
CA TRP A 3 1.49 34.75 -6.85
C TRP A 3 0.07 34.43 -7.34
N ASN A 4 -0.24 34.82 -8.59
CA ASN A 4 -1.45 34.38 -9.29
C ASN A 4 -1.12 33.09 -10.01
N GLY A 5 -1.27 31.93 -9.32
CA GLY A 5 -1.25 30.62 -9.94
C GLY A 5 -2.54 30.38 -10.75
N PRO A 6 -2.50 29.67 -11.89
CA PRO A 6 -3.67 29.37 -12.69
C PRO A 6 -4.67 28.54 -11.84
N HIS A 7 -5.94 28.92 -11.92
CA HIS A 7 -7.06 28.14 -11.37
C HIS A 7 -6.99 26.71 -11.90
N GLY A 8 -6.43 25.82 -11.07
CA GLY A 8 -6.51 24.39 -11.33
C GLY A 8 -7.98 24.02 -11.33
N THR A 9 -8.48 23.63 -12.50
CA THR A 9 -9.76 22.95 -12.62
C THR A 9 -9.77 21.80 -11.64
N ALA A 10 -10.59 21.92 -10.60
CA ALA A 10 -10.91 20.82 -9.72
C ALA A 10 -11.28 19.64 -10.62
N LEU A 11 -10.57 18.53 -10.49
CA LEU A 11 -10.95 17.29 -11.15
C LEU A 11 -12.41 17.05 -10.79
N PRO A 12 -13.28 16.74 -11.76
CA PRO A 12 -14.69 16.58 -11.47
C PRO A 12 -14.87 15.47 -10.44
N ASN A 13 -15.40 15.85 -9.29
CA ASN A 13 -15.92 14.95 -8.29
C ASN A 13 -16.95 14.05 -8.95
N SER A 14 -16.84 12.74 -8.75
CA SER A 14 -17.83 11.73 -9.15
C SER A 14 -17.54 10.96 -10.45
N GLN A 15 -16.60 10.06 -10.41
CA GLN A 15 -16.96 8.75 -10.97
C GLN A 15 -17.76 8.02 -9.87
N ARG A 16 -19.03 8.37 -9.74
CA ARG A 16 -19.99 7.62 -8.92
C ARG A 16 -20.05 6.20 -9.46
N SER A 17 -20.03 5.22 -8.57
CA SER A 17 -20.23 3.79 -8.89
C SER A 17 -21.61 3.48 -9.51
N SER A 18 -22.41 4.48 -9.80
CA SER A 18 -23.78 4.39 -10.31
C SER A 18 -23.94 3.62 -11.64
N LEU A 19 -22.83 3.23 -12.29
CA LEU A 19 -22.84 2.39 -13.51
C LEU A 19 -22.36 0.95 -13.23
N MET A 20 -21.97 0.61 -12.00
CA MET A 20 -21.52 -0.75 -11.68
C MET A 20 -22.75 -1.65 -11.46
N LYS A 21 -22.85 -2.74 -12.21
CA LYS A 21 -23.75 -3.85 -11.86
C LYS A 21 -23.19 -4.49 -10.60
N LEU A 22 -23.91 -4.41 -9.49
CA LEU A 22 -23.51 -4.97 -8.17
C LEU A 22 -24.48 -6.10 -7.78
N ASN A 23 -24.75 -7.02 -8.71
CA ASN A 23 -25.70 -8.09 -8.50
C ASN A 23 -25.07 -9.30 -7.76
N ARG A 24 -23.77 -9.52 -7.97
CA ARG A 24 -23.05 -10.65 -7.39
C ARG A 24 -22.05 -10.12 -6.36
N ILE A 25 -22.41 -10.19 -5.09
CA ILE A 25 -21.60 -9.75 -3.96
C ILE A 25 -20.92 -10.97 -3.36
N ALA A 26 -19.59 -11.03 -3.42
CA ALA A 26 -18.83 -12.04 -2.70
C ALA A 26 -18.36 -11.52 -1.34
N PHE A 27 -18.20 -12.41 -0.39
CA PHE A 27 -17.73 -12.10 0.96
C PHE A 27 -16.49 -12.93 1.28
N VAL A 28 -15.44 -12.28 1.79
CA VAL A 28 -14.24 -12.92 2.34
C VAL A 28 -14.01 -12.42 3.76
N ALA A 29 -13.46 -13.25 4.63
CA ALA A 29 -13.28 -12.91 6.04
C ALA A 29 -11.89 -13.34 6.53
N SER A 30 -11.33 -12.55 7.43
CA SER A 30 -10.17 -12.95 8.22
C SER A 30 -10.51 -14.08 9.18
N ASP A 31 -9.50 -14.68 9.82
CA ASP A 31 -9.68 -15.75 10.79
C ASP A 31 -10.30 -15.31 12.11
N ALA A 32 -10.44 -14.01 12.34
CA ALA A 32 -11.04 -13.47 13.56
C ALA A 32 -12.49 -13.98 13.75
N PRO A 33 -12.87 -14.42 14.95
CA PRO A 33 -14.21 -14.95 15.21
C PRO A 33 -15.34 -13.97 14.85
N ALA A 34 -15.11 -12.67 15.04
CA ALA A 34 -16.07 -11.63 14.69
C ALA A 34 -16.27 -11.50 13.16
N ALA A 35 -15.20 -11.66 12.38
CA ALA A 35 -15.25 -11.62 10.92
C ALA A 35 -15.97 -12.88 10.37
N LYS A 36 -15.68 -14.07 10.92
CA LYS A 36 -16.36 -15.32 10.54
C LYS A 36 -17.85 -15.29 10.84
N ARG A 37 -18.26 -14.75 11.99
CA ARG A 37 -19.70 -14.58 12.30
C ARG A 37 -20.38 -13.60 11.33
N ALA A 38 -19.71 -12.50 10.99
CA ALA A 38 -20.23 -11.55 10.02
C ALA A 38 -20.36 -12.17 8.61
N LEU A 39 -19.38 -12.96 8.19
CA LEU A 39 -19.41 -13.72 6.94
C LEU A 39 -20.66 -14.60 6.86
N THR A 40 -20.89 -15.44 7.86
CA THR A 40 -22.05 -16.35 7.90
C THR A 40 -23.37 -15.59 7.82
N LYS A 41 -23.50 -14.46 8.52
CA LYS A 41 -24.71 -13.63 8.49
C LYS A 41 -24.95 -13.01 7.11
N LEU A 42 -23.92 -12.40 6.53
CA LEU A 42 -24.03 -11.72 5.23
C LEU A 42 -24.26 -12.72 4.08
N GLN A 43 -23.61 -13.87 4.11
CA GLN A 43 -23.87 -14.95 3.15
C GLN A 43 -25.29 -15.52 3.24
N LYS A 44 -25.87 -15.56 4.44
CA LYS A 44 -27.28 -15.98 4.62
C LYS A 44 -28.27 -14.99 3.98
N ILE A 45 -27.93 -13.69 3.95
CA ILE A 45 -28.78 -12.62 3.40
C ILE A 45 -28.58 -12.50 1.88
N HIS A 46 -27.33 -12.52 1.40
CA HIS A 46 -26.97 -12.16 0.03
C HIS A 46 -26.55 -13.37 -0.84
N GLY A 47 -26.50 -14.57 -0.26
CA GLY A 47 -26.01 -15.75 -0.95
C GLY A 47 -24.48 -15.90 -0.90
N VAL A 48 -24.00 -16.97 -1.54
CA VAL A 48 -22.56 -17.29 -1.64
C VAL A 48 -22.14 -17.14 -3.11
N VAL A 49 -21.15 -16.29 -3.34
CA VAL A 49 -20.58 -16.03 -4.66
C VAL A 49 -19.07 -16.23 -4.59
N ASP A 50 -18.49 -16.82 -5.64
CA ASP A 50 -17.03 -16.92 -5.76
C ASP A 50 -16.43 -15.52 -5.96
N PRO A 51 -15.43 -15.10 -5.14
CA PRO A 51 -14.77 -13.81 -5.27
C PRO A 51 -14.18 -13.52 -6.66
N LEU A 52 -13.76 -14.53 -7.41
CA LEU A 52 -13.20 -14.36 -8.76
C LEU A 52 -14.27 -14.10 -9.84
N SER A 53 -15.54 -14.40 -9.55
CA SER A 53 -16.67 -14.16 -10.46
C SER A 53 -17.61 -13.05 -10.00
N ALA A 54 -17.29 -12.40 -8.87
CA ALA A 54 -18.12 -11.37 -8.27
C ALA A 54 -18.02 -10.02 -8.98
N ASP A 55 -19.08 -9.22 -8.87
CA ASP A 55 -19.09 -7.82 -9.31
C ASP A 55 -18.42 -6.90 -8.26
N VAL A 56 -18.46 -7.31 -6.99
CA VAL A 56 -17.77 -6.67 -5.86
C VAL A 56 -17.41 -7.70 -4.80
N VAL A 57 -16.27 -7.52 -4.15
CA VAL A 57 -15.86 -8.34 -3.00
C VAL A 57 -15.90 -7.52 -1.72
N VAL A 58 -16.66 -7.98 -0.74
CA VAL A 58 -16.71 -7.41 0.61
C VAL A 58 -15.72 -8.15 1.51
N ALA A 59 -14.67 -7.45 1.95
CA ALA A 59 -13.64 -7.98 2.82
C ALA A 59 -13.95 -7.67 4.30
N LEU A 60 -14.12 -8.70 5.13
CA LEU A 60 -14.47 -8.61 6.54
C LEU A 60 -13.24 -8.85 7.41
N GLY A 61 -12.69 -7.82 8.04
CA GLY A 61 -11.47 -7.95 8.83
C GLY A 61 -10.88 -6.62 9.23
N GLY A 62 -9.55 -6.53 9.24
CA GLY A 62 -8.77 -5.30 9.38
C GLY A 62 -7.89 -5.10 8.16
N ASP A 63 -6.99 -4.08 8.20
CA ASP A 63 -6.13 -3.69 7.07
C ASP A 63 -5.25 -4.83 6.54
N GLY A 64 -4.74 -5.70 7.40
CA GLY A 64 -3.94 -6.86 6.97
C GLY A 64 -4.75 -7.83 6.08
N HIS A 65 -6.04 -8.09 6.42
CA HIS A 65 -6.92 -8.91 5.59
C HIS A 65 -7.30 -8.19 4.29
N MET A 66 -7.49 -6.88 4.36
CA MET A 66 -7.74 -6.06 3.17
C MET A 66 -6.54 -6.13 2.21
N LEU A 67 -5.32 -5.98 2.72
CA LEU A 67 -4.08 -6.08 1.93
C LEU A 67 -3.95 -7.45 1.24
N GLN A 68 -4.22 -8.54 1.96
CA GLN A 68 -4.25 -9.90 1.38
C GLN A 68 -5.31 -10.03 0.27
N THR A 69 -6.50 -9.44 0.49
CA THR A 69 -7.57 -9.44 -0.51
C THR A 69 -7.18 -8.64 -1.76
N MET A 70 -6.51 -7.50 -1.58
CA MET A 70 -5.96 -6.70 -2.69
C MET A 70 -4.96 -7.50 -3.52
N HIS A 71 -4.02 -8.18 -2.89
CA HIS A 71 -3.06 -9.06 -3.59
C HIS A 71 -3.74 -10.17 -4.38
N ARG A 72 -4.76 -10.79 -3.80
CA ARG A 72 -5.53 -11.88 -4.45
C ARG A 72 -6.31 -11.40 -5.67
N LEU A 73 -6.84 -10.19 -5.63
CA LEU A 73 -7.77 -9.65 -6.64
C LEU A 73 -7.12 -8.65 -7.61
N VAL A 74 -5.83 -8.37 -7.51
CA VAL A 74 -5.14 -7.36 -8.33
C VAL A 74 -5.28 -7.59 -9.84
N SER A 75 -5.42 -8.83 -10.27
CA SER A 75 -5.55 -9.19 -11.70
C SER A 75 -7.00 -9.25 -12.19
N THR A 76 -7.99 -9.17 -11.30
CA THR A 76 -9.42 -9.31 -11.67
C THR A 76 -10.07 -7.97 -12.03
N GLY A 77 -9.55 -6.86 -11.50
CA GLY A 77 -10.17 -5.55 -11.59
C GLY A 77 -11.47 -5.40 -10.79
N THR A 78 -11.85 -6.43 -10.02
CA THR A 78 -13.04 -6.44 -9.15
C THR A 78 -12.86 -5.45 -8.01
N PRO A 79 -13.82 -4.53 -7.78
CA PRO A 79 -13.75 -3.60 -6.66
C PRO A 79 -13.86 -4.33 -5.32
N ILE A 80 -13.16 -3.78 -4.32
CA ILE A 80 -13.13 -4.33 -2.96
C ILE A 80 -13.74 -3.30 -2.00
N TYR A 81 -14.67 -3.75 -1.17
CA TYR A 81 -15.29 -2.96 -0.11
C TYR A 81 -14.91 -3.57 1.24
N GLY A 82 -14.00 -2.92 1.97
CA GLY A 82 -13.59 -3.38 3.30
C GLY A 82 -14.63 -3.02 4.37
N MET A 83 -14.98 -3.96 5.26
CA MET A 83 -15.78 -3.69 6.46
C MET A 83 -15.02 -4.13 7.71
N ASN A 84 -14.83 -3.20 8.65
CA ASN A 84 -14.01 -3.43 9.83
C ASN A 84 -14.63 -4.46 10.80
N ARG A 85 -13.90 -5.54 11.05
CA ARG A 85 -14.23 -6.55 12.08
C ARG A 85 -13.02 -6.87 12.97
N GLY A 86 -12.11 -5.91 13.09
CA GLY A 86 -10.89 -5.95 13.92
C GLY A 86 -10.64 -4.61 14.61
N SER A 87 -9.37 -4.26 14.82
CA SER A 87 -8.95 -2.92 15.23
C SER A 87 -9.24 -1.90 14.14
N VAL A 88 -9.29 -0.61 14.50
CA VAL A 88 -9.50 0.48 13.53
C VAL A 88 -8.44 0.42 12.45
N GLY A 89 -8.87 0.45 11.17
CA GLY A 89 -7.99 0.37 10.01
C GLY A 89 -8.23 1.51 9.03
N PHE A 90 -7.21 1.81 8.21
CA PHE A 90 -7.25 2.86 7.20
C PHE A 90 -8.06 2.47 5.96
N LEU A 91 -8.05 1.18 5.60
CA LEU A 91 -8.64 0.67 4.37
C LEU A 91 -10.06 0.13 4.55
N MET A 92 -10.63 0.24 5.76
CA MET A 92 -11.90 -0.40 6.11
C MET A 92 -13.01 0.62 6.36
N ASN A 93 -14.20 0.36 5.86
CA ASN A 93 -15.43 1.07 6.24
C ASN A 93 -15.99 0.51 7.55
N ASP A 94 -16.92 1.23 8.18
CA ASP A 94 -17.61 0.76 9.36
C ASP A 94 -18.49 -0.44 9.04
N TYR A 95 -18.52 -1.40 9.96
CA TYR A 95 -19.37 -2.57 9.79
C TYR A 95 -20.84 -2.23 9.97
N ALA A 96 -21.64 -2.56 8.98
CA ALA A 96 -23.10 -2.59 9.09
C ALA A 96 -23.67 -3.69 8.19
N GLU A 97 -24.67 -4.41 8.68
CA GLU A 97 -25.35 -5.49 7.94
C GLU A 97 -26.50 -4.95 7.08
N LYS A 98 -27.09 -3.82 7.52
CA LYS A 98 -28.21 -3.18 6.84
C LYS A 98 -27.76 -2.35 5.64
N ASP A 99 -28.61 -2.28 4.65
CA ASP A 99 -28.48 -1.38 3.49
C ASP A 99 -27.18 -1.54 2.70
N LEU A 100 -26.54 -2.73 2.74
CA LEU A 100 -25.27 -2.97 2.08
C LEU A 100 -25.30 -2.62 0.59
N ALA A 101 -26.34 -3.00 -0.13
CA ALA A 101 -26.48 -2.70 -1.55
C ALA A 101 -26.51 -1.17 -1.80
N ALA A 102 -27.26 -0.43 -0.98
CA ALA A 102 -27.34 1.03 -1.09
C ALA A 102 -25.97 1.68 -0.78
N ARG A 103 -25.25 1.19 0.23
CA ARG A 103 -23.88 1.65 0.56
C ARG A 103 -22.90 1.40 -0.57
N LEU A 104 -22.92 0.21 -1.17
CA LEU A 104 -22.05 -0.13 -2.30
C LEU A 104 -22.32 0.76 -3.52
N HIS A 105 -23.58 1.09 -3.79
CA HIS A 105 -23.95 2.01 -4.87
C HIS A 105 -23.57 3.47 -4.59
N ALA A 106 -23.58 3.89 -3.33
CA ALA A 106 -23.19 5.23 -2.93
C ALA A 106 -21.67 5.38 -2.73
N ALA A 107 -20.92 4.28 -2.69
CA ALA A 107 -19.50 4.28 -2.35
C ALA A 107 -18.66 5.05 -3.38
N GLU A 108 -17.63 5.72 -2.87
CA GLU A 108 -16.61 6.42 -3.65
C GLU A 108 -15.48 5.48 -4.04
N LEU A 109 -15.10 5.51 -5.32
CA LEU A 109 -14.06 4.65 -5.88
C LEU A 109 -12.68 5.30 -5.74
N THR A 110 -11.74 4.58 -5.15
CA THR A 110 -10.31 4.92 -5.12
C THR A 110 -9.52 3.86 -5.87
N VAL A 111 -8.66 4.27 -6.81
CA VAL A 111 -7.75 3.38 -7.55
C VAL A 111 -6.36 3.46 -6.94
N ILE A 112 -5.79 2.30 -6.61
CA ILE A 112 -4.46 2.19 -6.00
C ILE A 112 -3.57 1.35 -6.92
N HIS A 113 -2.38 1.89 -7.22
CA HIS A 113 -1.33 1.19 -7.95
C HIS A 113 -0.26 0.70 -6.98
N PRO A 114 0.19 -0.57 -7.08
CA PRO A 114 1.27 -1.08 -6.24
C PRO A 114 2.65 -0.62 -6.74
N LEU A 115 3.65 -0.75 -5.87
CA LEU A 115 5.05 -0.81 -6.29
C LEU A 115 5.35 -2.19 -6.84
N LYS A 116 6.20 -2.26 -7.86
CA LYS A 116 6.85 -3.48 -8.32
C LYS A 116 8.28 -3.49 -7.77
N MET A 117 8.60 -4.54 -7.04
CA MET A 117 9.96 -4.87 -6.61
C MET A 117 10.56 -5.91 -7.55
N THR A 118 11.84 -5.76 -7.92
CA THR A 118 12.66 -6.82 -8.50
C THR A 118 13.93 -6.92 -7.67
N ALA A 119 14.05 -7.97 -6.88
CA ALA A 119 15.20 -8.23 -6.04
C ALA A 119 16.14 -9.22 -6.73
N THR A 120 17.43 -8.90 -6.80
CA THR A 120 18.49 -9.81 -7.22
C THR A 120 19.20 -10.29 -5.97
N ALA A 121 19.15 -11.59 -5.70
CA ALA A 121 19.86 -12.24 -4.60
C ALA A 121 21.32 -12.50 -4.95
N GLN A 122 22.16 -12.71 -3.95
CA GLN A 122 23.51 -13.22 -4.11
C GLN A 122 23.47 -14.51 -4.93
N GLY A 123 24.35 -14.61 -5.94
CA GLY A 123 24.30 -15.72 -6.92
C GLY A 123 23.41 -15.47 -8.13
N GLY A 124 22.83 -14.27 -8.27
CA GLY A 124 22.18 -13.79 -9.50
C GLY A 124 20.70 -14.18 -9.67
N GLY A 125 20.11 -14.93 -8.74
CA GLY A 125 18.69 -15.26 -8.77
C GLY A 125 17.80 -14.00 -8.66
N LYS A 126 16.83 -13.82 -9.56
CA LYS A 126 15.90 -12.69 -9.54
C LYS A 126 14.50 -13.12 -9.08
N GLN A 127 13.92 -12.35 -8.17
CA GLN A 127 12.55 -12.50 -7.73
C GLN A 127 11.79 -11.18 -7.83
N SER A 128 10.57 -11.23 -8.36
CA SER A 128 9.70 -10.04 -8.46
C SER A 128 8.48 -10.19 -7.58
N ALA A 129 8.07 -9.10 -6.95
CA ALA A 129 6.87 -9.00 -6.12
C ALA A 129 6.22 -7.64 -6.30
N ILE A 130 5.00 -7.49 -5.77
CA ILE A 130 4.32 -6.19 -5.69
C ILE A 130 4.04 -5.83 -4.24
N ALA A 131 3.99 -4.53 -3.94
CA ALA A 131 3.62 -4.00 -2.64
C ALA A 131 2.61 -2.87 -2.79
N PHE A 132 1.51 -2.92 -2.04
CA PHE A 132 0.55 -1.83 -1.96
C PHE A 132 0.95 -0.82 -0.90
N ASN A 133 1.58 -1.26 0.19
CA ASN A 133 2.10 -0.38 1.22
C ASN A 133 3.52 0.09 0.90
N GLU A 134 4.51 -0.79 1.07
CA GLU A 134 5.91 -0.44 0.90
C GLU A 134 6.77 -1.63 0.47
N VAL A 135 7.91 -1.30 -0.12
CA VAL A 135 9.06 -2.20 -0.22
C VAL A 135 10.09 -1.76 0.81
N SER A 136 10.45 -2.65 1.73
CA SER A 136 11.44 -2.39 2.78
C SER A 136 12.65 -3.29 2.66
N LEU A 137 13.82 -2.74 2.99
CA LEU A 137 15.08 -3.47 3.11
C LEU A 137 15.52 -3.42 4.56
N LEU A 138 15.87 -4.58 5.14
CA LEU A 138 16.29 -4.70 6.53
C LEU A 138 17.56 -5.55 6.65
N ARG A 139 18.48 -5.11 7.49
CA ARG A 139 19.67 -5.91 7.84
C ARG A 139 19.28 -7.25 8.45
N GLN A 140 19.99 -8.31 8.09
CA GLN A 140 19.73 -9.65 8.62
C GLN A 140 20.62 -10.01 9.82
N ARG A 141 21.61 -9.19 10.12
CA ARG A 141 22.59 -9.41 11.22
C ARG A 141 22.75 -8.15 12.08
N HIS A 142 23.54 -8.25 13.13
CA HIS A 142 23.81 -7.14 14.06
C HIS A 142 24.55 -5.95 13.41
N GLN A 143 25.29 -6.17 12.34
CA GLN A 143 25.98 -5.10 11.61
C GLN A 143 25.00 -4.24 10.82
N ALA A 144 25.22 -2.92 10.81
CA ALA A 144 24.41 -2.00 10.02
C ALA A 144 24.48 -2.37 8.52
N ALA A 145 23.35 -2.27 7.82
CA ALA A 145 23.33 -2.32 6.37
C ALA A 145 24.08 -1.10 5.79
N LYS A 146 24.71 -1.29 4.65
CA LYS A 146 25.28 -0.21 3.83
C LYS A 146 24.61 -0.26 2.47
N ILE A 147 23.90 0.79 2.12
CA ILE A 147 23.07 0.83 0.93
C ILE A 147 23.40 2.05 0.09
N ARG A 148 23.71 1.85 -1.19
CA ARG A 148 23.77 2.93 -2.20
C ARG A 148 22.38 3.14 -2.75
N ILE A 149 21.98 4.41 -2.88
CA ILE A 149 20.67 4.80 -3.39
C ILE A 149 20.85 5.50 -4.72
N SER A 150 20.18 4.98 -5.74
CA SER A 150 20.08 5.64 -7.05
C SER A 150 18.61 5.91 -7.38
N VAL A 151 18.35 7.06 -8.01
CA VAL A 151 17.01 7.43 -8.50
C VAL A 151 17.16 7.85 -9.96
N ASP A 152 16.38 7.23 -10.83
CA ASP A 152 16.41 7.44 -12.29
C ASP A 152 17.82 7.30 -12.89
N GLY A 153 18.55 6.26 -12.45
CA GLY A 153 19.90 5.96 -12.91
C GLY A 153 21.01 6.83 -12.32
N GLN A 154 20.68 7.84 -11.52
CA GLN A 154 21.66 8.72 -10.88
C GLN A 154 21.87 8.36 -9.42
N VAL A 155 23.10 8.17 -8.99
CA VAL A 155 23.44 7.97 -7.57
C VAL A 155 23.11 9.24 -6.80
N ARG A 156 22.20 9.12 -5.82
CA ARG A 156 21.78 10.23 -4.95
C ARG A 156 22.45 10.16 -3.58
N LEU A 157 22.78 8.96 -3.13
CA LEU A 157 23.52 8.74 -1.90
C LEU A 157 24.46 7.53 -2.07
N GLU A 158 25.75 7.77 -1.95
CA GLU A 158 26.79 6.75 -2.18
C GLU A 158 26.77 5.65 -1.11
N GLU A 159 26.56 6.02 0.15
CA GLU A 159 26.46 5.07 1.26
C GLU A 159 25.49 5.58 2.32
N LEU A 160 24.46 4.80 2.60
CA LEU A 160 23.59 4.91 3.76
C LEU A 160 23.93 3.76 4.73
N ALA A 161 24.50 4.06 5.89
CA ALA A 161 24.64 3.09 6.98
C ALA A 161 23.42 3.18 7.91
N CYS A 162 22.63 2.08 8.02
CA CYS A 162 21.33 2.08 8.69
C CYS A 162 20.93 0.67 9.12
N ASP A 163 19.78 0.55 9.79
CA ASP A 163 19.13 -0.75 10.00
C ASP A 163 18.36 -1.19 8.74
N GLY A 164 17.91 -0.23 7.94
CA GLY A 164 17.18 -0.48 6.71
C GLY A 164 16.72 0.80 6.03
N ILE A 165 15.97 0.62 4.97
CA ILE A 165 15.32 1.68 4.20
C ILE A 165 14.02 1.15 3.61
N LEU A 166 13.03 2.00 3.43
CA LEU A 166 11.79 1.62 2.75
C LEU A 166 11.36 2.67 1.73
N LEU A 167 10.66 2.21 0.70
CA LEU A 167 9.95 3.05 -0.26
C LEU A 167 8.45 2.76 -0.11
N ALA A 168 7.70 3.78 0.31
CA ALA A 168 6.27 3.67 0.58
C ALA A 168 5.42 4.40 -0.46
N THR A 169 4.27 3.82 -0.77
CA THR A 169 3.18 4.48 -1.51
C THR A 169 2.45 5.48 -0.60
N PRO A 170 1.58 6.34 -1.14
CA PRO A 170 0.70 7.16 -0.30
C PRO A 170 -0.15 6.33 0.68
N VAL A 171 -0.65 5.16 0.26
CA VAL A 171 -1.42 4.23 1.13
C VAL A 171 -0.54 3.69 2.25
N GLY A 172 0.67 3.23 1.93
CA GLY A 172 1.64 2.70 2.89
C GLY A 172 2.29 3.77 3.77
N SER A 173 2.10 5.06 3.45
CA SER A 173 2.72 6.14 4.22
C SER A 173 2.26 6.18 5.68
N THR A 174 1.07 5.65 5.99
CA THR A 174 0.52 5.49 7.34
C THR A 174 0.80 4.12 7.98
N ALA A 175 1.48 3.22 7.27
CA ALA A 175 1.88 1.88 7.76
C ALA A 175 3.30 1.90 8.36
N TYR A 176 4.18 1.02 7.91
CA TYR A 176 5.55 0.94 8.43
C TYR A 176 6.35 2.23 8.23
N ASN A 177 6.08 2.96 7.14
CA ASN A 177 6.68 4.27 6.90
C ASN A 177 6.46 5.24 8.07
N LEU A 178 5.24 5.30 8.63
CA LEU A 178 4.95 6.16 9.78
C LEU A 178 5.73 5.73 11.01
N SER A 179 5.82 4.43 11.28
CA SER A 179 6.63 3.88 12.39
C SER A 179 8.12 4.16 12.22
N ALA A 180 8.61 4.28 10.98
CA ALA A 180 9.97 4.69 10.66
C ALA A 180 10.15 6.22 10.64
N HIS A 181 9.17 6.98 11.12
CA HIS A 181 9.14 8.46 11.12
C HIS A 181 9.20 9.09 9.71
N GLY A 182 8.70 8.38 8.71
CA GLY A 182 8.52 8.90 7.36
C GLY A 182 7.33 9.85 7.26
N PRO A 183 7.26 10.67 6.20
CA PRO A 183 6.16 11.59 5.98
C PRO A 183 4.87 10.86 5.62
N ILE A 184 3.74 11.35 6.10
CA ILE A 184 2.43 10.94 5.61
C ILE A 184 2.17 11.63 4.27
N LEU A 185 1.83 10.85 3.25
CA LEU A 185 1.54 11.35 1.92
C LEU A 185 0.03 11.40 1.67
N PRO A 186 -0.51 12.51 1.13
CA PRO A 186 -1.92 12.57 0.73
C PRO A 186 -2.23 11.49 -0.31
N ILE A 187 -3.37 10.82 -0.17
CA ILE A 187 -3.84 9.84 -1.14
C ILE A 187 -4.12 10.54 -2.47
N GLY A 188 -3.67 9.90 -3.56
CA GLY A 188 -3.75 10.48 -4.90
C GLY A 188 -2.61 11.44 -5.23
N SER A 189 -1.73 11.79 -4.28
CA SER A 189 -0.53 12.53 -4.62
C SER A 189 0.39 11.69 -5.54
N PRO A 190 1.05 12.33 -6.52
CA PRO A 190 1.97 11.64 -7.42
C PRO A 190 3.35 11.46 -6.78
N LEU A 191 3.41 11.03 -5.52
CA LEU A 191 4.61 11.00 -4.69
C LEU A 191 4.83 9.63 -4.05
N LEU A 192 6.09 9.33 -3.72
CA LEU A 192 6.52 8.19 -2.89
C LEU A 192 7.40 8.72 -1.76
N ALA A 193 7.38 8.04 -0.62
CA ALA A 193 8.26 8.33 0.51
C ALA A 193 9.40 7.32 0.57
N LEU A 194 10.64 7.81 0.45
CA LEU A 194 11.85 7.02 0.67
C LEU A 194 12.38 7.34 2.07
N THR A 195 12.24 6.39 3.00
CA THR A 195 12.46 6.62 4.44
C THR A 195 13.52 5.67 4.99
N PRO A 196 14.60 6.17 5.60
CA PRO A 196 15.59 5.32 6.27
C PRO A 196 15.06 4.81 7.61
N ILE A 197 15.50 3.61 8.00
CA ILE A 197 15.21 3.01 9.29
C ILE A 197 16.47 3.10 10.12
N SER A 198 16.44 3.84 11.24
CA SER A 198 17.56 4.03 12.16
C SER A 198 18.87 4.42 11.45
N ALA A 199 18.84 5.48 10.65
CA ALA A 199 20.03 5.95 9.93
C ALA A 199 21.18 6.32 10.88
N PHE A 200 22.35 5.69 10.70
CA PHE A 200 23.55 5.97 11.44
C PHE A 200 24.45 7.00 10.71
N ARG A 201 24.59 6.87 9.39
CA ARG A 201 25.31 7.81 8.53
C ARG A 201 24.63 7.88 7.17
N PRO A 202 24.34 9.08 6.62
CA PRO A 202 24.37 10.40 7.27
C PRO A 202 23.28 10.55 8.33
N ARG A 203 23.62 10.96 9.56
CA ARG A 203 22.68 11.07 10.69
C ARG A 203 21.54 12.07 10.49
N ARG A 204 21.76 13.10 9.66
CA ARG A 204 20.78 14.16 9.42
C ARG A 204 19.85 13.87 8.24
N TRP A 205 20.14 12.82 7.45
CA TRP A 205 19.27 12.47 6.35
C TRP A 205 18.01 11.76 6.87
N ARG A 206 16.87 12.36 6.58
CA ARG A 206 15.55 11.91 7.05
C ARG A 206 14.76 11.18 6.00
N GLY A 207 15.34 10.99 4.80
CA GLY A 207 14.65 10.42 3.66
C GLY A 207 14.39 11.48 2.58
N ALA A 208 13.61 11.11 1.60
CA ALA A 208 13.23 11.95 0.48
C ALA A 208 11.80 11.68 0.06
N ILE A 209 11.10 12.71 -0.39
CA ILE A 209 9.87 12.58 -1.14
C ILE A 209 10.24 12.64 -2.62
N ILE A 210 9.83 11.64 -3.38
CA ILE A 210 10.19 11.52 -4.79
C ILE A 210 8.94 11.36 -5.66
N PRO A 211 8.99 11.70 -6.95
CA PRO A 211 7.88 11.47 -7.86
C PRO A 211 7.49 9.98 -7.92
N ARG A 212 6.20 9.67 -8.02
CA ARG A 212 5.73 8.28 -8.15
C ARG A 212 6.22 7.59 -9.43
N THR A 213 6.66 8.36 -10.42
CA THR A 213 7.23 7.85 -11.67
C THR A 213 8.70 7.48 -11.55
N ALA A 214 9.34 7.79 -10.43
CA ALA A 214 10.76 7.53 -10.20
C ALA A 214 11.06 6.03 -10.17
N HIS A 215 12.21 5.66 -10.70
CA HIS A 215 12.79 4.33 -10.58
C HIS A 215 13.89 4.37 -9.52
N VAL A 216 13.71 3.59 -8.45
CA VAL A 216 14.65 3.53 -7.32
C VAL A 216 15.46 2.24 -7.40
N SER A 217 16.78 2.36 -7.35
CA SER A 217 17.72 1.23 -7.25
C SER A 217 18.46 1.31 -5.92
N LEU A 218 18.38 0.24 -5.15
CA LEU A 218 19.05 0.07 -3.86
C LEU A 218 20.10 -1.03 -3.98
N SER A 219 21.39 -0.64 -3.98
CA SER A 219 22.51 -1.59 -4.07
C SER A 219 23.11 -1.83 -2.69
N ILE A 220 23.24 -3.08 -2.28
CA ILE A 220 23.80 -3.47 -0.99
C ILE A 220 25.32 -3.50 -1.10
N LEU A 221 25.95 -2.65 -0.32
CA LEU A 221 27.42 -2.62 -0.23
C LEU A 221 27.91 -3.65 0.79
N GLU A 222 28.99 -4.35 0.48
CA GLU A 222 29.53 -5.42 1.33
C GLU A 222 28.48 -6.52 1.67
N ALA A 223 27.69 -6.96 0.67
CA ALA A 223 26.54 -7.85 0.87
C ALA A 223 26.91 -9.15 1.61
N ASP A 224 28.07 -9.75 1.36
CA ASP A 224 28.54 -10.97 2.07
C ASP A 224 28.69 -10.76 3.55
N LYS A 225 29.22 -9.60 3.94
CA LYS A 225 29.46 -9.22 5.33
C LYS A 225 28.20 -8.67 5.99
N ARG A 226 27.38 -7.96 5.24
CA ARG A 226 26.20 -7.19 5.70
C ARG A 226 24.94 -7.62 4.95
N PRO A 227 24.49 -8.88 5.10
CA PRO A 227 23.34 -9.37 4.34
C PRO A 227 22.08 -8.60 4.70
N VAL A 228 21.28 -8.34 3.67
CA VAL A 228 20.02 -7.60 3.74
C VAL A 228 18.89 -8.45 3.15
N ALA A 229 17.72 -8.38 3.74
CA ALA A 229 16.48 -8.90 3.18
C ALA A 229 15.64 -7.75 2.61
N ALA A 230 14.98 -8.01 1.49
CA ALA A 230 13.98 -7.11 0.91
C ALA A 230 12.58 -7.72 1.09
N VAL A 231 11.62 -6.89 1.48
CA VAL A 231 10.23 -7.31 1.72
C VAL A 231 9.30 -6.41 0.92
N ALA A 232 8.42 -7.02 0.13
CA ALA A 232 7.32 -6.35 -0.55
C ALA A 232 6.01 -6.76 0.15
N ASP A 233 5.43 -5.88 0.97
CA ASP A 233 4.33 -6.15 1.89
C ASP A 233 4.61 -7.38 2.79
N HIS A 234 4.35 -8.59 2.29
CA HIS A 234 4.51 -9.85 3.02
C HIS A 234 5.48 -10.85 2.36
N LEU A 235 6.00 -10.53 1.17
CA LEU A 235 6.93 -11.40 0.46
C LEU A 235 8.37 -10.98 0.73
N GLU A 236 9.13 -11.86 1.39
CA GLU A 236 10.55 -11.65 1.74
C GLU A 236 11.48 -12.32 0.74
N VAL A 237 12.53 -11.61 0.32
CA VAL A 237 13.69 -12.12 -0.42
C VAL A 237 14.93 -11.86 0.39
N ARG A 238 15.66 -12.91 0.76
CA ARG A 238 16.85 -12.82 1.61
C ARG A 238 18.13 -12.69 0.79
N ASN A 239 19.18 -12.15 1.43
CA ASN A 239 20.54 -12.02 0.88
C ASN A 239 20.54 -11.30 -0.48
N VAL A 240 19.84 -10.16 -0.53
CA VAL A 240 19.77 -9.37 -1.77
C VAL A 240 21.05 -8.57 -2.01
N GLU A 241 21.44 -8.42 -3.28
CA GLU A 241 22.52 -7.55 -3.74
C GLU A 241 21.98 -6.23 -4.29
N THR A 242 20.86 -6.32 -5.02
CA THR A 242 20.24 -5.14 -5.64
C THR A 242 18.73 -5.29 -5.62
N VAL A 243 18.04 -4.19 -5.35
CA VAL A 243 16.58 -4.13 -5.38
C VAL A 243 16.14 -2.94 -6.24
N GLU A 244 15.42 -3.24 -7.31
CA GLU A 244 14.82 -2.25 -8.21
C GLU A 244 13.36 -2.08 -7.85
N ILE A 245 12.91 -0.82 -7.69
CA ILE A 245 11.56 -0.50 -7.27
C ILE A 245 11.00 0.61 -8.16
N ALA A 246 9.80 0.39 -8.69
CA ALA A 246 9.05 1.40 -9.43
C ALA A 246 7.54 1.16 -9.27
N GLU A 247 6.71 2.17 -9.54
CA GLU A 247 5.25 1.96 -9.60
C GLU A 247 4.89 0.99 -10.72
N ASP A 248 4.01 0.02 -10.42
CA ASP A 248 3.43 -0.86 -11.42
C ASP A 248 2.19 -0.22 -12.06
N LYS A 249 2.39 0.43 -13.21
CA LYS A 249 1.31 1.09 -13.95
C LYS A 249 0.32 0.13 -14.62
N LYS A 250 0.67 -1.17 -14.72
CA LYS A 250 -0.17 -2.18 -15.37
C LYS A 250 -1.19 -2.80 -14.43
N ARG A 251 -0.91 -2.80 -13.14
CA ARG A 251 -1.77 -3.37 -12.10
C ARG A 251 -2.37 -2.29 -11.25
N SER A 252 -3.61 -2.48 -10.84
CA SER A 252 -4.29 -1.61 -9.90
C SER A 252 -5.39 -2.37 -9.18
N VAL A 253 -5.77 -1.88 -8.01
CA VAL A 253 -6.98 -2.33 -7.31
C VAL A 253 -7.92 -1.17 -7.14
N LYS A 254 -9.21 -1.48 -7.12
CA LYS A 254 -10.31 -0.54 -6.91
C LYS A 254 -10.84 -0.76 -5.51
N ILE A 255 -10.81 0.27 -4.67
CA ILE A 255 -11.35 0.21 -3.31
C ILE A 255 -12.54 1.15 -3.22
N LEU A 256 -13.59 0.67 -2.57
CA LEU A 256 -14.82 1.40 -2.34
C LEU A 256 -14.88 1.89 -0.89
N PHE A 257 -15.13 3.19 -0.71
CA PHE A 257 -15.30 3.82 0.60
C PHE A 257 -16.67 4.45 0.72
N ASP A 258 -17.26 4.41 1.91
CA ASP A 258 -18.50 5.14 2.19
C ASP A 258 -18.31 6.64 1.98
N PRO A 259 -19.34 7.37 1.54
CA PRO A 259 -19.28 8.83 1.39
C PRO A 259 -18.86 9.52 2.68
N GLY A 260 -17.93 10.48 2.59
CA GLY A 260 -17.38 11.19 3.75
C GLY A 260 -16.38 10.38 4.59
N HIS A 261 -16.09 9.13 4.22
CA HIS A 261 -15.08 8.27 4.82
C HIS A 261 -13.98 7.90 3.82
N SER A 262 -13.71 8.80 2.87
CA SER A 262 -12.68 8.57 1.87
C SER A 262 -11.32 8.31 2.50
N LEU A 263 -10.49 7.54 1.79
CA LEU A 263 -9.12 7.27 2.26
C LEU A 263 -8.32 8.57 2.46
N ALA A 264 -8.59 9.60 1.65
CA ALA A 264 -7.96 10.91 1.77
C ALA A 264 -8.29 11.59 3.11
N GLU A 265 -9.55 11.56 3.54
CA GLU A 265 -10.00 12.12 4.82
C GLU A 265 -9.37 11.38 6.00
N ARG A 266 -9.26 10.06 5.93
CA ARG A 266 -8.62 9.25 6.98
C ARG A 266 -7.13 9.56 7.13
N VAL A 267 -6.42 9.70 6.02
CA VAL A 267 -5.00 10.10 6.02
C VAL A 267 -4.83 11.51 6.57
N LEU A 268 -5.74 12.43 6.25
CA LEU A 268 -5.73 13.78 6.82
C LEU A 268 -5.93 13.72 8.35
N ASN A 269 -6.94 13.01 8.81
CA ASN A 269 -7.23 12.87 10.24
C ASN A 269 -6.08 12.24 11.02
N GLU A 270 -5.31 11.30 10.42
CA GLU A 270 -4.17 10.69 11.10
C GLU A 270 -3.04 11.67 11.38
N GLN A 271 -2.86 12.69 10.53
CA GLN A 271 -1.83 13.71 10.73
C GLN A 271 -2.08 14.59 11.97
N PHE A 272 -3.30 14.59 12.51
CA PHE A 272 -3.70 15.36 13.69
C PHE A 272 -3.97 14.50 14.93
N LYS A 273 -3.71 13.18 14.87
CA LYS A 273 -3.72 12.32 16.06
C LYS A 273 -2.37 12.36 16.75
N PHE A 274 -2.40 12.62 18.07
CA PHE A 274 -1.24 12.64 18.95
C PHE A 274 -1.23 11.43 19.86
#